data_bda51ecbd25580322244cfba0045051b
#
_entry.id   bda51ecbd25580322244cfba0045051b
#
_cell.length_a   1.000
_cell.length_b   1.000
_cell.length_c   1.000
_cell.angle_alpha   90.00
_cell.angle_beta   90.00
_cell.angle_gamma   90.00
#
_symmetry.space_group_name_H-M   'P 1'
#
loop_
_entity.id
_entity.type
_entity.pdbx_description
1 polymer ?
#
loop_
_entity_poly.entity_id
_entity_poly.type
_entity_poly.pdbx_seq_one_letter_code
_entity_poly.pdbx_strand_id
1 'polypeptide(L)'
;MNGGSYATGELYVVRTQDEDGNTASQFTDKQGHIVLVSQLNGTVRHDTYYVYDDYGNLCYVLPPAMDGNISTASLNLYAYQYKYDRRNRCVWKKLPGADAVSYVYDLNDRLVFSQDGNQKSRGKWMFYLYDDLSRLVVQGECANTNTSTASARSVACTRVNTATGLGNSGYSSDFALTAPVVYLVNYYDNYDFRTLPGFNNSFFSAETVSAKGYLSGSVITVLGSDTKLYSANYYDKKGRVTKTVSSNLLSGYETTTTIYTFTGKPASVKHVHMAAGKTTQMEIYTYTYDHAERLTKVEHSLNGVKVTLAANTYDELGRLSGKSLHGSASNKLAYAYNIRNWIESISSGGLFNISLYYGYNGNVSRMVCRCPGDNKTYGYNFAYDNLSRLTSAQSLIGGVITLGYATNYSYDK
;
A
#
# COMPACT_ATOMS: atom_id res chain seq x y z
N MET A 1 2.03 31.24 -24.39
CA MET A 1 1.53 30.12 -25.19
C MET A 1 1.32 30.65 -26.60
N ASN A 2 2.06 30.17 -27.54
CA ASN A 2 1.82 30.50 -28.96
C ASN A 2 0.57 29.72 -29.36
N GLY A 3 -0.55 30.43 -29.58
CA GLY A 3 -1.86 29.85 -29.89
C GLY A 3 -1.95 29.32 -31.33
N GLY A 4 -1.18 28.28 -31.62
CA GLY A 4 -1.26 27.53 -32.89
C GLY A 4 -2.05 26.23 -32.66
N SER A 5 -2.90 25.85 -33.61
CA SER A 5 -3.46 24.53 -33.71
C SER A 5 -2.47 23.57 -34.36
N TYR A 6 -2.47 22.30 -33.96
CA TYR A 6 -1.71 21.27 -34.68
C TYR A 6 -2.16 21.19 -36.13
N ALA A 7 -1.20 21.06 -37.04
CA ALA A 7 -1.52 20.84 -38.44
C ALA A 7 -2.11 19.46 -38.70
N THR A 8 -2.78 19.31 -39.83
CA THR A 8 -3.35 18.01 -40.24
C THR A 8 -2.24 16.94 -40.34
N GLY A 9 -2.43 15.80 -39.67
CA GLY A 9 -1.48 14.69 -39.62
C GLY A 9 -0.37 14.81 -38.58
N GLU A 10 -0.44 15.77 -37.64
CA GLU A 10 0.50 15.89 -36.53
C GLU A 10 0.08 15.14 -35.26
N LEU A 11 -1.18 14.72 -35.17
CA LEU A 11 -1.69 13.98 -34.02
C LEU A 11 -2.14 12.58 -34.42
N TYR A 12 -1.81 11.60 -33.60
CA TYR A 12 -2.41 10.27 -33.61
C TYR A 12 -3.68 10.30 -32.76
N VAL A 13 -4.77 9.67 -33.24
CA VAL A 13 -6.03 9.65 -32.52
C VAL A 13 -6.46 8.20 -32.26
N VAL A 14 -6.67 7.88 -31.00
CA VAL A 14 -7.30 6.64 -30.57
C VAL A 14 -8.69 6.97 -30.07
N ARG A 15 -9.71 6.36 -30.65
CA ARG A 15 -11.11 6.54 -30.26
C ARG A 15 -11.65 5.24 -29.68
N THR A 16 -12.26 5.30 -28.52
CA THR A 16 -12.99 4.21 -27.87
C THR A 16 -14.45 4.62 -27.70
N GLN A 17 -15.33 3.65 -27.71
CA GLN A 17 -16.75 3.84 -27.42
C GLN A 17 -17.16 2.81 -26.38
N ASP A 18 -17.91 3.23 -25.37
CA ASP A 18 -18.49 2.35 -24.36
C ASP A 18 -19.85 1.80 -24.81
N GLU A 19 -20.44 0.95 -23.97
CA GLU A 19 -21.71 0.27 -24.24
C GLU A 19 -22.91 1.23 -24.34
N ASP A 20 -22.82 2.38 -23.68
CA ASP A 20 -23.86 3.42 -23.66
C ASP A 20 -23.72 4.40 -24.86
N GLY A 21 -22.73 4.18 -25.72
CA GLY A 21 -22.49 5.02 -26.90
C GLY A 21 -21.63 6.25 -26.62
N ASN A 22 -21.17 6.46 -25.38
CA ASN A 22 -20.24 7.56 -25.07
C ASN A 22 -18.88 7.27 -25.72
N THR A 23 -18.25 8.32 -26.19
CA THR A 23 -16.95 8.17 -26.86
C THR A 23 -15.85 8.91 -26.15
N ALA A 24 -14.68 8.29 -26.04
CA ALA A 24 -13.44 8.93 -25.60
C ALA A 24 -12.44 8.94 -26.76
N SER A 25 -11.88 10.10 -27.05
CA SER A 25 -10.85 10.28 -28.08
C SER A 25 -9.58 10.83 -27.43
N GLN A 26 -8.50 10.11 -27.56
CA GLN A 26 -7.18 10.51 -27.07
C GLN A 26 -6.32 10.97 -28.26
N PHE A 27 -5.77 12.15 -28.16
CA PHE A 27 -4.90 12.75 -29.15
C PHE A 27 -3.47 12.76 -28.63
N THR A 28 -2.57 12.18 -29.38
CA THR A 28 -1.16 12.03 -29.00
C THR A 28 -0.27 12.66 -30.09
N ASP A 29 0.72 13.46 -29.69
CA ASP A 29 1.67 14.06 -30.60
C ASP A 29 2.68 13.03 -31.17
N LYS A 30 3.56 13.48 -32.06
CA LYS A 30 4.61 12.64 -32.67
C LYS A 30 5.69 12.19 -31.69
N GLN A 31 5.77 12.81 -30.50
CA GLN A 31 6.72 12.48 -29.42
C GLN A 31 6.11 11.48 -28.43
N GLY A 32 4.83 11.16 -28.59
CA GLY A 32 4.10 10.23 -27.70
C GLY A 32 3.40 10.90 -26.53
N HIS A 33 3.36 12.23 -26.47
CA HIS A 33 2.66 12.94 -25.41
C HIS A 33 1.16 13.02 -25.71
N ILE A 34 0.33 12.71 -24.72
CA ILE A 34 -1.11 12.93 -24.79
C ILE A 34 -1.35 14.42 -24.65
N VAL A 35 -1.88 15.09 -25.68
CA VAL A 35 -2.14 16.54 -25.69
C VAL A 35 -3.60 16.88 -25.41
N LEU A 36 -4.52 15.95 -25.68
CA LEU A 36 -5.96 16.11 -25.43
C LEU A 36 -6.62 14.76 -25.19
N VAL A 37 -7.46 14.70 -24.18
CA VAL A 37 -8.46 13.65 -24.01
C VAL A 37 -9.83 14.30 -24.08
N SER A 38 -10.63 13.90 -25.08
CA SER A 38 -11.97 14.42 -25.31
C SER A 38 -12.98 13.33 -25.05
N GLN A 39 -13.86 13.53 -24.09
CA GLN A 39 -14.95 12.61 -23.76
C GLN A 39 -16.27 13.22 -24.19
N LEU A 40 -17.11 12.46 -24.87
CA LEU A 40 -18.45 12.83 -25.30
C LEU A 40 -19.46 11.97 -24.54
N ASN A 41 -20.24 12.62 -23.67
CA ASN A 41 -21.32 11.99 -22.91
C ASN A 41 -22.65 12.54 -23.48
N GLY A 42 -23.33 11.73 -24.26
CA GLY A 42 -24.47 12.19 -25.07
C GLY A 42 -24.03 13.29 -26.06
N THR A 43 -24.50 14.53 -25.84
CA THR A 43 -24.13 15.72 -26.66
C THR A 43 -23.10 16.62 -25.98
N VAL A 44 -22.75 16.35 -24.73
CA VAL A 44 -21.84 17.20 -23.94
C VAL A 44 -20.41 16.73 -24.08
N ARG A 45 -19.53 17.64 -24.47
CA ARG A 45 -18.10 17.39 -24.65
C ARG A 45 -17.33 17.82 -23.41
N HIS A 46 -16.43 16.95 -22.97
CA HIS A 46 -15.55 17.14 -21.84
C HIS A 46 -14.10 17.01 -22.29
N ASP A 47 -13.41 18.12 -22.49
CA ASP A 47 -12.05 18.18 -23.01
C ASP A 47 -11.05 18.42 -21.85
N THR A 48 -10.03 17.55 -21.76
CA THR A 48 -8.89 17.73 -20.85
C THR A 48 -7.64 17.91 -21.69
N TYR A 49 -6.98 19.08 -21.58
CA TYR A 49 -5.76 19.40 -22.30
C TYR A 49 -4.53 19.18 -21.41
N TYR A 50 -3.48 18.69 -22.02
CA TYR A 50 -2.17 18.48 -21.41
C TYR A 50 -1.15 19.36 -22.12
N VAL A 51 -0.42 20.17 -21.36
CA VAL A 51 0.55 21.12 -21.89
C VAL A 51 1.94 20.76 -21.37
N TYR A 52 2.89 20.63 -22.28
CA TYR A 52 4.26 20.24 -21.99
C TYR A 52 5.22 21.40 -22.29
N ASP A 53 6.39 21.39 -21.64
CA ASP A 53 7.51 22.26 -21.99
C ASP A 53 8.33 21.66 -23.16
N ASP A 54 9.35 22.40 -23.60
CA ASP A 54 10.23 21.99 -24.72
C ASP A 54 11.05 20.71 -24.38
N TYR A 55 11.10 20.30 -23.12
CA TYR A 55 11.78 19.08 -22.65
C TYR A 55 10.84 17.89 -22.49
N GLY A 56 9.56 18.06 -22.80
CA GLY A 56 8.53 17.04 -22.65
C GLY A 56 7.99 16.87 -21.22
N ASN A 57 8.25 17.81 -20.31
CA ASN A 57 7.69 17.78 -18.98
C ASN A 57 6.26 18.33 -18.97
N LEU A 58 5.34 17.65 -18.30
CA LEU A 58 3.94 18.09 -18.14
C LEU A 58 3.86 19.34 -17.26
N CYS A 59 3.50 20.48 -17.84
CA CYS A 59 3.39 21.76 -17.14
C CYS A 59 1.98 22.08 -16.64
N TYR A 60 0.96 21.73 -17.44
CA TYR A 60 -0.44 21.95 -17.06
C TYR A 60 -1.31 20.77 -17.46
N VAL A 61 -2.31 20.48 -16.61
CA VAL A 61 -3.50 19.71 -16.98
C VAL A 61 -4.69 20.65 -16.83
N LEU A 62 -5.39 20.90 -17.93
CA LEU A 62 -6.51 21.82 -18.02
C LEU A 62 -7.80 21.01 -18.17
N PRO A 63 -8.57 20.81 -17.08
CA PRO A 63 -9.80 20.01 -17.08
C PRO A 63 -10.96 20.73 -17.78
N PRO A 64 -12.05 20.03 -18.11
CA PRO A 64 -13.24 20.60 -18.77
C PRO A 64 -13.84 21.79 -18.02
N ALA A 65 -13.72 21.82 -16.69
CA ALA A 65 -14.24 22.92 -15.85
C ALA A 65 -13.62 24.30 -16.15
N MET A 66 -12.53 24.35 -16.92
CA MET A 66 -11.93 25.62 -17.36
C MET A 66 -12.69 26.30 -18.50
N ASP A 67 -13.52 25.57 -19.23
CA ASP A 67 -14.38 26.06 -20.31
C ASP A 67 -13.69 27.10 -21.25
N GLY A 68 -12.43 26.80 -21.62
CA GLY A 68 -11.60 27.68 -22.46
C GLY A 68 -11.08 28.95 -21.77
N ASN A 69 -11.40 29.21 -20.51
CA ASN A 69 -10.96 30.38 -19.77
C ASN A 69 -9.58 30.15 -19.13
N ILE A 70 -8.51 30.71 -19.73
CA ILE A 70 -7.12 30.58 -19.28
C ILE A 70 -6.70 31.77 -18.39
N SER A 71 -7.59 32.36 -17.61
CA SER A 71 -7.23 33.39 -16.64
C SER A 71 -6.43 32.81 -15.47
N THR A 72 -5.62 33.64 -14.82
CA THR A 72 -4.90 33.23 -13.61
C THR A 72 -5.82 32.69 -12.52
N ALA A 73 -7.01 33.25 -12.38
CA ALA A 73 -8.02 32.79 -11.41
C ALA A 73 -8.51 31.37 -11.76
N SER A 74 -8.89 31.13 -13.03
CA SER A 74 -9.32 29.80 -13.50
C SER A 74 -8.22 28.77 -13.41
N LEU A 75 -6.97 29.12 -13.78
CA LEU A 75 -5.81 28.25 -13.63
C LEU A 75 -5.59 27.87 -12.16
N ASN A 76 -5.73 28.82 -11.24
CA ASN A 76 -5.54 28.55 -9.82
C ASN A 76 -6.66 27.68 -9.22
N LEU A 77 -7.86 27.76 -9.76
CA LEU A 77 -9.03 27.05 -9.23
C LEU A 77 -9.15 25.63 -9.80
N TYR A 78 -8.86 25.45 -11.09
CA TYR A 78 -9.18 24.21 -11.80
C TYR A 78 -7.97 23.46 -12.35
N ALA A 79 -6.86 24.13 -12.67
CA ALA A 79 -5.74 23.49 -13.35
C ALA A 79 -4.76 22.81 -12.40
N TYR A 80 -4.20 21.65 -12.83
CA TYR A 80 -2.98 21.13 -12.25
C TYR A 80 -1.80 21.87 -12.92
N GLN A 81 -0.84 22.31 -12.12
CA GLN A 81 0.28 23.11 -12.59
C GLN A 81 1.58 22.56 -12.01
N TYR A 82 2.63 22.52 -12.84
CA TYR A 82 3.96 22.02 -12.46
C TYR A 82 5.04 22.94 -13.01
N LYS A 83 6.16 23.03 -12.29
CA LYS A 83 7.38 23.70 -12.76
C LYS A 83 8.58 22.82 -12.49
N TYR A 84 9.52 22.84 -13.41
CA TYR A 84 10.71 22.01 -13.37
C TYR A 84 11.97 22.86 -13.37
N ASP A 85 13.05 22.32 -12.84
CA ASP A 85 14.37 22.91 -12.93
C ASP A 85 15.13 22.42 -14.19
N ARG A 86 16.38 22.87 -14.34
CA ARG A 86 17.24 22.50 -15.49
C ARG A 86 17.61 21.01 -15.53
N ARG A 87 17.32 20.25 -14.49
CA ARG A 87 17.52 18.79 -14.41
C ARG A 87 16.22 18.00 -14.57
N ASN A 88 15.15 18.65 -15.02
CA ASN A 88 13.81 18.09 -15.17
C ASN A 88 13.21 17.57 -13.85
N ARG A 89 13.63 18.10 -12.69
CA ARG A 89 13.03 17.77 -11.40
C ARG A 89 11.89 18.75 -11.12
N CYS A 90 10.73 18.23 -10.68
CA CYS A 90 9.58 19.07 -10.32
C CYS A 90 9.91 19.87 -9.05
N VAL A 91 10.10 21.18 -9.17
CA VAL A 91 10.43 22.08 -8.05
C VAL A 91 9.22 22.81 -7.48
N TRP A 92 8.09 22.72 -8.16
CA TRP A 92 6.86 23.36 -7.73
C TRP A 92 5.65 22.67 -8.37
N LYS A 93 4.63 22.39 -7.59
CA LYS A 93 3.33 21.92 -8.10
C LYS A 93 2.18 22.59 -7.40
N LYS A 94 1.07 22.74 -8.12
CA LYS A 94 -0.19 23.26 -7.59
C LYS A 94 -1.33 22.40 -8.08
N LEU A 95 -2.14 21.94 -7.14
CA LEU A 95 -3.38 21.22 -7.42
C LEU A 95 -4.56 22.20 -7.51
N PRO A 96 -5.66 21.82 -8.18
CA PRO A 96 -6.87 22.63 -8.25
C PRO A 96 -7.35 23.09 -6.87
N GLY A 97 -7.58 24.38 -6.72
CA GLY A 97 -8.10 24.99 -5.48
C GLY A 97 -7.17 24.93 -4.26
N ALA A 98 -6.01 24.28 -4.35
CA ALA A 98 -5.06 24.17 -3.24
C ALA A 98 -3.92 25.18 -3.38
N ASP A 99 -3.21 25.45 -2.28
CA ASP A 99 -1.94 26.17 -2.33
C ASP A 99 -0.84 25.32 -2.96
N ALA A 100 0.17 26.01 -3.48
CA ALA A 100 1.29 25.36 -4.13
C ALA A 100 2.23 24.70 -3.13
N VAL A 101 2.82 23.59 -3.55
CA VAL A 101 3.91 22.91 -2.84
C VAL A 101 5.22 23.18 -3.58
N SER A 102 6.24 23.66 -2.85
CA SER A 102 7.59 23.90 -3.34
C SER A 102 8.54 22.79 -2.89
N TYR A 103 9.50 22.44 -3.74
CA TYR A 103 10.51 21.41 -3.49
C TYR A 103 11.91 21.97 -3.77
N VAL A 104 12.87 21.60 -2.94
CA VAL A 104 14.27 21.95 -3.09
C VAL A 104 15.10 20.68 -3.07
N TYR A 105 15.92 20.50 -4.10
CA TYR A 105 16.80 19.36 -4.24
C TYR A 105 18.26 19.80 -4.11
N ASP A 106 19.09 18.94 -3.54
CA ASP A 106 20.54 19.14 -3.51
C ASP A 106 21.22 18.74 -4.85
N LEU A 107 22.55 18.84 -4.91
CA LEU A 107 23.31 18.44 -6.10
C LEU A 107 23.31 16.94 -6.37
N ASN A 108 22.94 16.11 -5.38
CA ASN A 108 22.80 14.66 -5.53
C ASN A 108 21.37 14.25 -5.91
N ASP A 109 20.54 15.22 -6.37
CA ASP A 109 19.14 15.02 -6.75
C ASP A 109 18.22 14.53 -5.62
N ARG A 110 18.62 14.72 -4.35
CA ARG A 110 17.82 14.36 -3.19
C ARG A 110 16.94 15.52 -2.76
N LEU A 111 15.68 15.27 -2.43
CA LEU A 111 14.76 16.25 -1.87
C LEU A 111 15.23 16.66 -0.46
N VAL A 112 15.70 17.88 -0.28
CA VAL A 112 16.19 18.37 1.02
C VAL A 112 15.20 19.29 1.73
N PHE A 113 14.32 19.98 0.99
CA PHE A 113 13.24 20.79 1.57
C PHE A 113 11.95 20.65 0.76
N SER A 114 10.82 20.70 1.47
CA SER A 114 9.50 20.93 0.87
C SER A 114 8.70 21.93 1.70
N GLN A 115 7.77 22.63 1.05
CA GLN A 115 6.89 23.59 1.71
C GLN A 115 5.53 23.55 1.05
N ASP A 116 4.49 23.21 1.81
CA ASP A 116 3.09 23.36 1.42
C ASP A 116 2.51 24.72 1.84
N GLY A 117 1.24 24.97 1.51
CA GLY A 117 0.56 26.22 1.84
C GLY A 117 0.47 26.51 3.33
N ASN A 118 0.19 25.48 4.15
CA ASN A 118 0.11 25.63 5.60
C ASN A 118 1.49 25.89 6.22
N GLN A 119 2.53 25.26 5.73
CA GLN A 119 3.90 25.51 6.15
C GLN A 119 4.36 26.92 5.73
N LYS A 120 3.99 27.34 4.52
CA LYS A 120 4.30 28.67 4.00
C LYS A 120 3.65 29.75 4.87
N SER A 121 2.40 29.60 5.26
CA SER A 121 1.70 30.57 6.14
C SER A 121 2.35 30.71 7.52
N ARG A 122 3.01 29.64 8.01
CA ARG A 122 3.75 29.61 9.29
C ARG A 122 5.26 29.92 9.14
N GLY A 123 5.73 30.21 7.92
CA GLY A 123 7.15 30.43 7.65
C GLY A 123 8.02 29.19 7.91
N LYS A 124 7.46 27.99 7.72
CA LYS A 124 8.14 26.70 8.00
C LYS A 124 8.41 25.94 6.71
N TRP A 125 9.39 25.05 6.77
CA TRP A 125 9.77 24.09 5.75
C TRP A 125 9.95 22.71 6.35
N MET A 126 9.50 21.66 5.69
CA MET A 126 9.98 20.31 5.96
C MET A 126 11.40 20.18 5.47
N PHE A 127 12.25 19.55 6.27
CA PHE A 127 13.62 19.20 5.86
C PHE A 127 13.82 17.69 5.88
N TYR A 128 14.68 17.21 4.99
CA TYR A 128 15.05 15.82 4.81
C TYR A 128 16.57 15.73 4.70
N LEU A 129 17.19 14.97 5.60
CA LEU A 129 18.63 14.78 5.62
C LEU A 129 18.96 13.32 5.38
N TYR A 130 20.03 13.13 4.63
CA TYR A 130 20.44 11.82 4.14
C TYR A 130 21.88 11.52 4.56
N ASP A 131 22.18 10.25 4.79
CA ASP A 131 23.56 9.79 4.98
C ASP A 131 24.33 9.71 3.64
N ASP A 132 25.59 9.27 3.71
CA ASP A 132 26.46 9.13 2.54
C ASP A 132 25.97 8.07 1.53
N LEU A 133 25.08 7.17 1.96
CA LEU A 133 24.43 6.19 1.10
C LEU A 133 23.06 6.64 0.57
N SER A 134 22.74 7.94 0.75
CA SER A 134 21.48 8.56 0.33
C SER A 134 20.24 7.94 1.01
N ARG A 135 20.38 7.37 2.22
CA ARG A 135 19.27 6.89 3.03
C ARG A 135 18.78 8.02 3.93
N LEU A 136 17.44 8.21 4.03
CA LEU A 136 16.85 9.23 4.89
C LEU A 136 17.15 8.93 6.37
N VAL A 137 17.87 9.83 7.04
CA VAL A 137 18.26 9.66 8.45
C VAL A 137 17.55 10.61 9.39
N VAL A 138 17.28 11.86 8.99
CA VAL A 138 16.55 12.82 9.83
C VAL A 138 15.53 13.57 8.97
N GLN A 139 14.33 13.72 9.51
CA GLN A 139 13.26 14.51 8.90
C GLN A 139 12.60 15.36 9.97
N GLY A 140 12.22 16.58 9.63
CA GLY A 140 11.54 17.46 10.55
C GLY A 140 11.09 18.76 9.89
N GLU A 141 10.75 19.74 10.71
CA GLU A 141 10.33 21.06 10.29
C GLU A 141 11.35 22.12 10.78
N CYS A 142 11.61 23.13 9.98
CA CYS A 142 12.49 24.23 10.34
C CYS A 142 12.00 25.56 9.76
N ALA A 143 12.56 26.68 10.24
CA ALA A 143 12.29 28.02 9.69
C ALA A 143 13.41 28.47 8.75
N ASN A 144 13.83 27.59 7.84
CA ASN A 144 15.01 27.87 7.01
C ASN A 144 14.69 28.80 5.83
N THR A 145 15.55 29.80 5.62
CA THR A 145 15.50 30.73 4.49
C THR A 145 16.59 30.47 3.44
N ASN A 146 17.51 29.54 3.70
CA ASN A 146 18.71 29.30 2.86
C ASN A 146 18.51 28.19 1.82
N THR A 147 17.33 28.10 1.23
CA THR A 147 16.98 27.04 0.26
C THR A 147 17.86 27.11 -1.01
N SER A 148 18.25 28.32 -1.46
CA SER A 148 19.16 28.49 -2.59
C SER A 148 20.57 27.93 -2.32
N THR A 149 21.05 28.03 -1.07
CA THR A 149 22.35 27.46 -0.68
C THR A 149 22.28 25.93 -0.67
N ALA A 150 21.14 25.34 -0.23
CA ALA A 150 20.95 23.90 -0.22
C ALA A 150 20.93 23.31 -1.64
N SER A 151 20.32 24.01 -2.62
CA SER A 151 20.31 23.56 -4.01
C SER A 151 21.66 23.66 -4.73
N ALA A 152 22.61 24.43 -4.17
CA ALA A 152 23.93 24.66 -4.73
C ALA A 152 25.02 23.72 -4.19
N ARG A 153 24.69 22.76 -3.32
CA ARG A 153 25.65 21.82 -2.70
C ARG A 153 25.03 20.46 -2.43
N SER A 154 25.86 19.44 -2.19
CA SER A 154 25.41 18.20 -1.53
C SER A 154 25.24 18.47 -0.04
N VAL A 155 24.08 18.15 0.51
CA VAL A 155 23.82 18.27 1.96
C VAL A 155 24.18 16.94 2.62
N ALA A 156 25.21 16.94 3.48
CA ALA A 156 25.64 15.75 4.21
C ALA A 156 25.09 15.72 5.65
N CYS A 157 24.72 14.53 6.09
CA CYS A 157 24.33 14.27 7.46
C CYS A 157 25.15 13.10 8.01
N THR A 158 25.94 13.38 9.03
CA THR A 158 26.90 12.42 9.58
C THR A 158 26.43 11.96 10.96
N ARG A 159 26.62 10.67 11.24
CA ARG A 159 26.35 10.12 12.57
C ARG A 159 27.40 10.56 13.57
N VAL A 160 26.93 11.02 14.75
CA VAL A 160 27.75 11.35 15.90
C VAL A 160 27.31 10.47 17.08
N ASN A 161 28.26 9.80 17.74
CA ASN A 161 27.97 8.81 18.81
C ASN A 161 27.62 9.47 20.17
N THR A 162 27.11 10.69 20.16
CA THR A 162 26.75 11.43 21.37
C THR A 162 25.28 11.86 21.29
N ALA A 163 24.66 12.09 22.44
CA ALA A 163 23.30 12.63 22.55
C ALA A 163 23.19 14.09 22.04
N THR A 164 24.16 14.53 21.25
CA THR A 164 24.24 15.84 20.62
C THR A 164 23.73 15.76 19.16
N GLY A 165 23.78 16.88 18.47
CA GLY A 165 23.31 17.02 17.10
C GLY A 165 21.86 17.47 17.02
N LEU A 166 21.25 17.31 15.87
CA LEU A 166 19.89 17.77 15.60
C LEU A 166 18.87 17.08 16.50
N GLY A 167 18.27 17.83 17.43
CA GLY A 167 17.23 17.32 18.33
C GLY A 167 17.66 16.14 19.20
N ASN A 168 18.93 16.04 19.56
CA ASN A 168 19.55 14.91 20.28
C ASN A 168 19.44 13.58 19.52
N SER A 169 19.37 13.63 18.19
CA SER A 169 19.21 12.47 17.32
C SER A 169 20.46 11.61 17.19
N GLY A 170 21.63 12.11 17.59
CA GLY A 170 22.91 11.48 17.28
C GLY A 170 23.34 11.67 15.81
N TYR A 171 22.77 12.66 15.11
CA TYR A 171 23.17 13.08 13.78
C TYR A 171 23.52 14.56 13.74
N SER A 172 24.54 14.90 12.98
CA SER A 172 24.97 16.26 12.70
C SER A 172 24.89 16.54 11.19
N SER A 173 24.35 17.69 10.83
CA SER A 173 24.30 18.15 9.43
C SER A 173 25.39 19.20 9.21
N ASP A 174 26.01 19.15 8.04
CA ASP A 174 26.91 20.19 7.54
C ASP A 174 26.14 21.43 7.01
N PHE A 175 24.80 21.34 6.98
CA PHE A 175 23.91 22.43 6.60
C PHE A 175 23.19 23.01 7.81
N ALA A 176 23.28 24.33 7.98
CA ALA A 176 22.66 25.03 9.10
C ALA A 176 21.11 25.09 8.91
N LEU A 177 20.38 24.52 9.86
CA LEU A 177 18.93 24.62 9.95
C LEU A 177 18.55 25.65 11.04
N THR A 178 17.57 26.49 10.74
CA THR A 178 17.05 27.49 11.70
C THR A 178 15.90 26.92 12.50
N ALA A 179 16.02 26.89 13.83
CA ALA A 179 15.01 26.36 14.75
C ALA A 179 14.43 25.00 14.31
N PRO A 180 15.26 23.96 14.11
CA PRO A 180 14.80 22.65 13.65
C PRO A 180 14.02 21.93 14.73
N VAL A 181 12.89 21.34 14.34
CA VAL A 181 12.11 20.37 15.12
C VAL A 181 12.17 19.03 14.42
N VAL A 182 12.73 18.03 15.07
CA VAL A 182 12.91 16.69 14.48
C VAL A 182 11.67 15.85 14.72
N TYR A 183 11.12 15.29 13.65
CA TYR A 183 9.94 14.41 13.67
C TYR A 183 10.28 12.94 13.53
N LEU A 184 11.28 12.63 12.69
CA LEU A 184 11.71 11.26 12.42
C LEU A 184 13.24 11.19 12.44
N VAL A 185 13.76 10.16 13.09
CA VAL A 185 15.16 9.76 12.99
C VAL A 185 15.22 8.29 12.64
N ASN A 186 16.03 7.93 11.65
CA ASN A 186 16.30 6.54 11.27
C ASN A 186 17.75 6.19 11.55
N TYR A 187 17.98 5.01 12.08
CA TYR A 187 19.30 4.46 12.35
C TYR A 187 19.52 3.21 11.52
N TYR A 188 20.69 3.09 10.92
CA TYR A 188 21.05 1.99 10.05
C TYR A 188 22.34 1.29 10.51
N ASP A 189 22.60 0.11 10.02
CA ASP A 189 23.87 -0.63 10.06
C ASP A 189 24.24 -1.24 11.43
N ASN A 190 23.96 -0.59 12.55
CA ASN A 190 24.33 -1.02 13.90
C ASN A 190 23.28 -0.64 14.92
N TYR A 191 23.51 -0.98 16.19
CA TYR A 191 22.61 -0.71 17.32
C TYR A 191 23.19 0.31 18.33
N ASP A 192 24.17 1.13 17.95
CA ASP A 192 24.81 2.10 18.83
C ASP A 192 23.84 3.20 19.31
N PHE A 193 22.79 3.46 18.52
CA PHE A 193 21.72 4.40 18.89
C PHE A 193 21.03 4.07 20.23
N ARG A 194 21.11 2.82 20.68
CA ARG A 194 20.51 2.39 21.96
C ARG A 194 21.13 3.07 23.19
N THR A 195 22.32 3.66 23.05
CA THR A 195 22.96 4.47 24.10
C THR A 195 22.40 5.88 24.19
N LEU A 196 21.59 6.31 23.20
CA LEU A 196 20.97 7.62 23.18
C LEU A 196 19.81 7.69 24.20
N PRO A 197 19.53 8.89 24.76
CA PRO A 197 18.42 9.07 25.69
C PRO A 197 17.08 8.61 25.12
N GLY A 198 16.28 7.93 25.94
CA GLY A 198 14.95 7.43 25.60
C GLY A 198 14.91 5.96 25.19
N PHE A 199 16.02 5.36 24.77
CA PHE A 199 16.07 3.92 24.52
C PHE A 199 16.28 3.17 25.85
N ASN A 200 15.23 2.45 26.28
CA ASN A 200 15.31 1.62 27.47
C ASN A 200 15.96 0.26 27.16
N ASN A 201 17.19 0.06 27.62
CA ASN A 201 17.98 -1.14 27.35
C ASN A 201 17.37 -2.44 27.89
N SER A 202 16.39 -2.39 28.79
CA SER A 202 15.65 -3.58 29.22
C SER A 202 14.79 -4.16 28.09
N PHE A 203 14.36 -3.33 27.16
CA PHE A 203 13.55 -3.73 25.98
C PHE A 203 14.38 -3.73 24.69
N PHE A 204 15.25 -2.73 24.52
CA PHE A 204 16.14 -2.61 23.36
C PHE A 204 17.47 -3.32 23.65
N SER A 205 17.48 -4.65 23.51
CA SER A 205 18.64 -5.48 23.80
C SER A 205 19.83 -5.21 22.86
N ALA A 206 21.02 -5.53 23.31
CA ALA A 206 22.18 -5.62 22.42
C ALA A 206 22.06 -6.86 21.53
N GLU A 207 22.58 -6.76 20.31
CA GLU A 207 22.64 -7.87 19.36
C GLU A 207 24.03 -8.04 18.81
N THR A 208 24.39 -9.29 18.57
CA THR A 208 25.68 -9.66 17.97
C THR A 208 25.60 -9.77 16.46
N VAL A 209 24.37 -9.93 15.90
CA VAL A 209 24.16 -10.00 14.46
C VAL A 209 24.15 -8.60 13.88
N SER A 210 24.95 -8.39 12.87
CA SER A 210 25.06 -7.08 12.20
C SER A 210 23.76 -6.72 11.48
N ALA A 211 23.36 -5.46 11.61
CA ALA A 211 22.27 -4.84 10.83
C ALA A 211 22.79 -4.07 9.61
N LYS A 212 24.03 -4.33 9.15
CA LYS A 212 24.65 -3.59 8.03
C LYS A 212 23.76 -3.60 6.80
N GLY A 213 23.45 -2.41 6.27
CA GLY A 213 22.55 -2.19 5.14
C GLY A 213 21.08 -2.08 5.52
N TYR A 214 20.68 -2.42 6.76
CA TYR A 214 19.28 -2.44 7.18
C TYR A 214 18.94 -1.34 8.17
N LEU A 215 17.65 -0.97 8.20
CA LEU A 215 17.09 -0.05 9.21
C LEU A 215 17.06 -0.75 10.57
N SER A 216 17.97 -0.36 11.46
CA SER A 216 18.12 -0.99 12.78
C SER A 216 17.27 -0.35 13.86
N GLY A 217 16.92 0.94 13.73
CA GLY A 217 16.06 1.63 14.69
C GLY A 217 15.47 2.91 14.16
N SER A 218 14.46 3.43 14.84
CA SER A 218 13.90 4.75 14.54
C SER A 218 13.35 5.43 15.79
N VAL A 219 13.25 6.75 15.71
CA VAL A 219 12.55 7.60 16.69
C VAL A 219 11.54 8.44 15.94
N ILE A 220 10.29 8.44 16.39
CA ILE A 220 9.21 9.26 15.83
C ILE A 220 8.68 10.18 16.92
N THR A 221 8.63 11.48 16.65
CA THR A 221 8.00 12.44 17.54
C THR A 221 6.51 12.56 17.23
N VAL A 222 5.66 12.41 18.23
CA VAL A 222 4.20 12.57 18.07
C VAL A 222 3.90 14.03 17.83
N LEU A 223 3.27 14.35 16.70
CA LEU A 223 2.96 15.74 16.33
C LEU A 223 2.08 16.43 17.40
N GLY A 224 2.44 17.65 17.74
CA GLY A 224 1.74 18.42 18.78
C GLY A 224 2.14 18.05 20.22
N SER A 225 3.14 17.18 20.41
CA SER A 225 3.70 16.85 21.73
C SER A 225 5.22 16.63 21.65
N ASP A 226 5.86 16.56 22.82
CA ASP A 226 7.27 16.18 22.95
C ASP A 226 7.45 14.66 23.10
N THR A 227 6.37 13.90 23.01
CA THR A 227 6.39 12.45 23.15
C THR A 227 7.12 11.80 21.98
N LYS A 228 8.10 10.97 22.29
CA LYS A 228 8.88 10.21 21.30
C LYS A 228 8.55 8.73 21.40
N LEU A 229 8.36 8.11 20.25
CA LEU A 229 8.22 6.66 20.12
C LEU A 229 9.50 6.10 19.52
N TYR A 230 10.03 5.09 20.17
CA TYR A 230 11.30 4.45 19.85
C TYR A 230 11.05 3.07 19.25
N SER A 231 11.80 2.68 18.24
CA SER A 231 11.71 1.34 17.70
C SER A 231 13.09 0.79 17.32
N ALA A 232 13.20 -0.56 17.32
CA ALA A 232 14.37 -1.28 16.83
C ALA A 232 13.95 -2.55 16.11
N ASN A 233 14.66 -2.88 15.03
CA ASN A 233 14.52 -4.10 14.27
C ASN A 233 15.80 -4.93 14.40
N TYR A 234 15.65 -6.21 14.71
CA TYR A 234 16.74 -7.15 14.87
C TYR A 234 16.69 -8.20 13.76
N TYR A 235 17.84 -8.53 13.24
CA TYR A 235 17.97 -9.37 12.05
C TYR A 235 18.71 -10.66 12.33
N ASP A 236 18.44 -11.70 11.54
CA ASP A 236 19.29 -12.88 11.48
C ASP A 236 20.40 -12.72 10.42
N LYS A 237 21.26 -13.73 10.32
CA LYS A 237 22.35 -13.76 9.34
C LYS A 237 21.88 -13.77 7.87
N LYS A 238 20.59 -14.01 7.63
CA LYS A 238 19.96 -13.98 6.29
C LYS A 238 19.28 -12.64 6.00
N GLY A 239 19.37 -11.65 6.90
CA GLY A 239 18.73 -10.35 6.78
C GLY A 239 17.22 -10.32 7.06
N ARG A 240 16.68 -11.37 7.69
CA ARG A 240 15.25 -11.42 8.05
C ARG A 240 15.04 -10.83 9.43
N VAL A 241 13.96 -10.07 9.61
CA VAL A 241 13.61 -9.48 10.90
C VAL A 241 13.15 -10.59 11.85
N THR A 242 13.91 -10.84 12.90
CA THR A 242 13.60 -11.84 13.94
C THR A 242 12.91 -11.24 15.15
N LYS A 243 13.15 -9.95 15.42
CA LYS A 243 12.53 -9.25 16.53
C LYS A 243 12.33 -7.78 16.17
N THR A 244 11.17 -7.24 16.49
CA THR A 244 10.88 -5.80 16.51
C THR A 244 10.53 -5.40 17.93
N VAL A 245 11.02 -4.27 18.38
CA VAL A 245 10.63 -3.66 19.64
C VAL A 245 10.22 -2.23 19.39
N SER A 246 9.12 -1.79 19.94
CA SER A 246 8.73 -0.37 19.92
C SER A 246 8.11 0.06 21.24
N SER A 247 8.36 1.31 21.64
CA SER A 247 7.57 1.93 22.70
C SER A 247 6.18 2.29 22.16
N ASN A 248 5.19 2.38 23.04
CA ASN A 248 3.82 2.77 22.68
C ASN A 248 3.33 4.00 23.44
N LEU A 249 2.21 4.56 23.03
CA LEU A 249 1.60 5.75 23.66
C LEU A 249 1.05 5.49 25.08
N LEU A 250 0.95 4.22 25.48
CA LEU A 250 0.48 3.81 26.80
C LEU A 250 1.64 3.66 27.81
N SER A 251 2.76 4.30 27.55
CA SER A 251 4.00 4.23 28.35
C SER A 251 4.49 2.80 28.56
N GLY A 252 4.32 1.97 27.55
CA GLY A 252 4.73 0.58 27.52
C GLY A 252 5.48 0.24 26.24
N TYR A 253 5.50 -1.06 25.90
CA TYR A 253 6.28 -1.59 24.78
C TYR A 253 5.52 -2.68 24.02
N GLU A 254 5.74 -2.71 22.73
CA GLU A 254 5.37 -3.79 21.83
C GLU A 254 6.63 -4.58 21.47
N THR A 255 6.55 -5.88 21.54
CA THR A 255 7.64 -6.75 21.07
C THR A 255 7.06 -7.83 20.16
N THR A 256 7.50 -7.89 18.93
CA THR A 256 7.17 -8.99 18.02
C THR A 256 8.43 -9.82 17.77
N THR A 257 8.37 -11.13 18.00
CA THR A 257 9.47 -12.06 17.74
C THR A 257 9.01 -13.12 16.75
N THR A 258 9.76 -13.27 15.66
CA THR A 258 9.48 -14.26 14.61
C THR A 258 10.56 -15.31 14.58
N ILE A 259 10.18 -16.58 14.67
CA ILE A 259 11.04 -17.73 14.43
C ILE A 259 10.73 -18.24 13.04
N TYR A 260 11.75 -18.45 12.25
CA TYR A 260 11.61 -18.91 10.87
C TYR A 260 11.99 -20.38 10.71
N THR A 261 11.35 -21.05 9.77
CA THR A 261 11.81 -22.34 9.27
C THR A 261 13.14 -22.18 8.53
N PHE A 262 13.78 -23.28 8.19
CA PHE A 262 14.99 -23.28 7.36
C PHE A 262 14.77 -22.56 6.02
N THR A 263 13.60 -22.73 5.41
CA THR A 263 13.21 -22.16 4.12
C THR A 263 12.74 -20.71 4.17
N GLY A 264 12.58 -20.15 5.38
CA GLY A 264 12.21 -18.75 5.56
C GLY A 264 10.73 -18.46 5.83
N LYS A 265 9.89 -19.48 5.99
CA LYS A 265 8.52 -19.29 6.43
C LYS A 265 8.45 -19.06 7.95
N PRO A 266 7.52 -18.24 8.47
CA PRO A 266 7.34 -18.12 9.92
C PRO A 266 6.92 -19.47 10.53
N ALA A 267 7.68 -19.96 11.51
CA ALA A 267 7.29 -21.11 12.32
C ALA A 267 6.51 -20.67 13.56
N SER A 268 6.89 -19.50 14.13
CA SER A 268 6.16 -18.89 15.24
C SER A 268 6.30 -17.39 15.18
N VAL A 269 5.22 -16.68 15.52
CA VAL A 269 5.21 -15.23 15.73
C VAL A 269 4.66 -14.97 17.12
N LYS A 270 5.47 -14.39 17.98
CA LYS A 270 5.10 -14.00 19.34
C LYS A 270 4.98 -12.48 19.40
N HIS A 271 3.84 -11.99 19.83
CA HIS A 271 3.62 -10.57 20.12
C HIS A 271 3.39 -10.39 21.62
N VAL A 272 4.03 -9.40 22.20
CA VAL A 272 3.89 -9.01 23.61
C VAL A 272 3.52 -7.55 23.65
N HIS A 273 2.36 -7.25 24.22
CA HIS A 273 1.87 -5.91 24.48
C HIS A 273 1.98 -5.59 25.96
N MET A 274 2.65 -4.50 26.27
CA MET A 274 2.77 -3.96 27.61
C MET A 274 2.23 -2.53 27.64
N ALA A 275 1.42 -2.21 28.63
CA ALA A 275 0.94 -0.87 28.90
C ALA A 275 1.09 -0.56 30.40
N ALA A 276 1.37 0.69 30.75
CA ALA A 276 1.54 1.09 32.13
C ALA A 276 0.27 0.78 32.95
N GLY A 277 0.45 0.13 34.10
CA GLY A 277 -0.65 -0.21 35.00
C GLY A 277 -1.62 -1.30 34.47
N LYS A 278 -1.27 -2.00 33.38
CA LYS A 278 -2.06 -3.09 32.82
C LYS A 278 -1.29 -4.40 32.81
N THR A 279 -2.03 -5.49 32.83
CA THR A 279 -1.44 -6.82 32.69
C THR A 279 -0.87 -6.99 31.29
N THR A 280 0.36 -7.48 31.20
CA THR A 280 0.99 -7.82 29.93
C THR A 280 0.17 -8.84 29.16
N GLN A 281 -0.10 -8.55 27.90
CA GLN A 281 -0.75 -9.48 26.97
C GLN A 281 0.32 -10.18 26.12
N MET A 282 0.19 -11.48 26.00
CA MET A 282 1.09 -12.30 25.18
C MET A 282 0.29 -13.12 24.19
N GLU A 283 0.55 -12.90 22.92
CA GLU A 283 -0.09 -13.58 21.81
C GLU A 283 0.95 -14.37 21.03
N ILE A 284 0.68 -15.64 20.72
CA ILE A 284 1.60 -16.49 19.96
C ILE A 284 0.82 -17.19 18.86
N TYR A 285 1.25 -16.99 17.62
CA TYR A 285 0.85 -17.79 16.47
C TYR A 285 1.90 -18.87 16.22
N THR A 286 1.50 -20.10 16.02
CA THR A 286 2.37 -21.22 15.64
C THR A 286 1.88 -21.81 14.32
N TYR A 287 2.79 -21.97 13.39
CA TYR A 287 2.52 -22.47 12.04
C TYR A 287 3.22 -23.81 11.85
N THR A 288 2.50 -24.81 11.39
CA THR A 288 3.05 -26.11 11.05
C THR A 288 2.93 -26.34 9.55
N TYR A 289 3.98 -26.87 8.96
CA TYR A 289 4.05 -27.15 7.53
C TYR A 289 4.35 -28.64 7.30
N ASP A 290 3.94 -29.16 6.16
CA ASP A 290 4.34 -30.49 5.71
C ASP A 290 5.69 -30.46 4.99
N HIS A 291 6.13 -31.63 4.49
CA HIS A 291 7.37 -31.79 3.74
C HIS A 291 7.42 -31.02 2.41
N ALA A 292 6.25 -30.68 1.85
CA ALA A 292 6.12 -29.85 0.65
C ALA A 292 5.91 -28.36 1.01
N GLU A 293 6.15 -27.99 2.28
CA GLU A 293 6.00 -26.62 2.81
C GLU A 293 4.59 -26.03 2.71
N ARG A 294 3.57 -26.87 2.65
CA ARG A 294 2.18 -26.41 2.69
C ARG A 294 1.75 -26.27 4.14
N LEU A 295 0.99 -25.20 4.43
CA LEU A 295 0.52 -24.89 5.79
C LEU A 295 -0.52 -25.91 6.25
N THR A 296 -0.18 -26.77 7.20
CA THR A 296 -1.07 -27.81 7.73
C THR A 296 -1.81 -27.37 8.98
N LYS A 297 -1.26 -26.46 9.80
CA LYS A 297 -1.89 -26.05 11.05
C LYS A 297 -1.51 -24.61 11.42
N VAL A 298 -2.49 -23.85 11.91
CA VAL A 298 -2.32 -22.57 12.58
C VAL A 298 -2.90 -22.67 13.98
N GLU A 299 -2.08 -22.42 14.97
CA GLU A 299 -2.47 -22.34 16.37
C GLU A 299 -2.27 -20.92 16.89
N HIS A 300 -3.15 -20.49 17.76
CA HIS A 300 -3.09 -19.23 18.46
C HIS A 300 -3.11 -19.46 19.96
N SER A 301 -2.28 -18.75 20.68
CA SER A 301 -2.28 -18.76 22.15
C SER A 301 -2.36 -17.33 22.66
N LEU A 302 -3.34 -17.03 23.48
CA LEU A 302 -3.47 -15.77 24.19
C LEU A 302 -3.26 -16.02 25.69
N ASN A 303 -2.20 -15.40 26.25
CA ASN A 303 -1.83 -15.54 27.67
C ASN A 303 -1.76 -17.00 28.15
N GLY A 304 -1.28 -17.91 27.30
CA GLY A 304 -1.14 -19.34 27.60
C GLY A 304 -2.36 -20.21 27.23
N VAL A 305 -3.51 -19.61 26.95
CA VAL A 305 -4.67 -20.35 26.47
C VAL A 305 -4.53 -20.58 24.97
N LYS A 306 -4.41 -21.83 24.56
CA LYS A 306 -4.11 -22.25 23.18
C LYS A 306 -5.34 -22.77 22.48
N VAL A 307 -5.56 -22.30 21.25
CA VAL A 307 -6.62 -22.77 20.35
C VAL A 307 -6.06 -23.07 18.96
N THR A 308 -6.62 -24.05 18.28
CA THR A 308 -6.32 -24.27 16.86
C THR A 308 -7.24 -23.39 16.03
N LEU A 309 -6.68 -22.45 15.25
CA LEU A 309 -7.47 -21.59 14.36
C LEU A 309 -7.90 -22.32 13.10
N ALA A 310 -6.95 -23.05 12.49
CA ALA A 310 -7.19 -23.82 11.28
C ALA A 310 -6.29 -25.06 11.22
N ALA A 311 -6.83 -26.15 10.69
CA ALA A 311 -6.06 -27.32 10.30
C ALA A 311 -6.44 -27.71 8.87
N ASN A 312 -5.42 -27.84 8.01
CA ASN A 312 -5.56 -28.11 6.59
C ASN A 312 -5.04 -29.49 6.24
N THR A 313 -5.71 -30.16 5.32
CA THR A 313 -5.24 -31.40 4.69
C THR A 313 -5.16 -31.21 3.18
N TYR A 314 -4.26 -31.91 2.54
CA TYR A 314 -4.04 -31.83 1.11
C TYR A 314 -4.17 -33.21 0.46
N ASP A 315 -4.60 -33.24 -0.78
CA ASP A 315 -4.63 -34.48 -1.57
C ASP A 315 -3.24 -34.78 -2.18
N GLU A 316 -3.13 -35.90 -2.87
CA GLU A 316 -1.90 -36.34 -3.51
C GLU A 316 -1.37 -35.40 -4.57
N LEU A 317 -2.23 -34.58 -5.17
CA LEU A 317 -1.87 -33.53 -6.15
C LEU A 317 -1.51 -32.19 -5.48
N GLY A 318 -1.55 -32.12 -4.15
CA GLY A 318 -1.22 -30.91 -3.40
C GLY A 318 -2.35 -29.88 -3.26
N ARG A 319 -3.57 -30.22 -3.67
CA ARG A 319 -4.74 -29.36 -3.53
C ARG A 319 -5.33 -29.47 -2.12
N LEU A 320 -5.96 -28.41 -1.62
CA LEU A 320 -6.60 -28.40 -0.32
C LEU A 320 -7.80 -29.38 -0.31
N SER A 321 -7.67 -30.51 0.39
CA SER A 321 -8.73 -31.51 0.50
C SER A 321 -9.62 -31.32 1.74
N GLY A 322 -9.11 -30.63 2.76
CA GLY A 322 -9.87 -30.35 3.97
C GLY A 322 -9.35 -29.17 4.75
N LYS A 323 -10.27 -28.46 5.43
CA LYS A 323 -9.96 -27.36 6.33
C LYS A 323 -10.89 -27.44 7.54
N SER A 324 -10.32 -27.56 8.74
CA SER A 324 -11.05 -27.47 10.00
C SER A 324 -10.82 -26.10 10.64
N LEU A 325 -11.87 -25.41 11.03
CA LEU A 325 -11.82 -24.18 11.82
C LEU A 325 -11.97 -24.51 13.31
N HIS A 326 -11.23 -23.80 14.15
CA HIS A 326 -11.21 -23.99 15.61
C HIS A 326 -10.90 -25.42 16.06
N GLY A 327 -10.26 -26.23 15.23
CA GLY A 327 -9.99 -27.65 15.52
C GLY A 327 -11.24 -28.51 15.66
N SER A 328 -12.43 -27.99 15.35
CA SER A 328 -13.71 -28.68 15.51
C SER A 328 -13.99 -29.56 14.29
N ALA A 329 -14.35 -30.82 14.55
CA ALA A 329 -14.77 -31.74 13.49
C ALA A 329 -16.10 -31.31 12.84
N SER A 330 -16.98 -30.63 13.57
CA SER A 330 -18.25 -30.10 13.06
C SER A 330 -18.07 -28.92 12.11
N ASN A 331 -16.94 -28.21 12.21
CA ASN A 331 -16.58 -27.09 11.35
C ASN A 331 -15.58 -27.48 10.23
N LYS A 332 -15.49 -28.78 9.95
CA LYS A 332 -14.60 -29.27 8.88
C LYS A 332 -15.27 -29.05 7.53
N LEU A 333 -14.51 -28.39 6.64
CA LEU A 333 -14.81 -28.28 5.21
C LEU A 333 -14.03 -29.37 4.46
N ALA A 334 -14.70 -30.10 3.59
CA ALA A 334 -14.07 -31.01 2.65
C ALA A 334 -14.22 -30.46 1.24
N TYR A 335 -13.16 -30.53 0.45
CA TYR A 335 -13.09 -30.04 -0.91
C TYR A 335 -12.88 -31.24 -1.85
N ALA A 336 -13.68 -31.32 -2.91
CA ALA A 336 -13.46 -32.25 -4.01
C ALA A 336 -13.22 -31.47 -5.32
N TYR A 337 -12.43 -32.06 -6.19
CA TYR A 337 -12.02 -31.45 -7.43
C TYR A 337 -12.23 -32.44 -8.59
N ASN A 338 -12.59 -31.92 -9.74
CA ASN A 338 -12.61 -32.70 -10.95
C ASN A 338 -11.19 -32.85 -11.57
N ILE A 339 -11.10 -33.59 -12.66
CA ILE A 339 -9.82 -33.86 -13.38
C ILE A 339 -9.14 -32.61 -13.93
N ARG A 340 -9.85 -31.47 -14.02
CA ARG A 340 -9.33 -30.18 -14.48
C ARG A 340 -8.93 -29.27 -13.32
N ASN A 341 -8.86 -29.79 -12.09
CA ASN A 341 -8.58 -29.05 -10.85
C ASN A 341 -9.63 -27.98 -10.49
N TRP A 342 -10.83 -28.05 -11.03
CA TRP A 342 -11.93 -27.18 -10.62
C TRP A 342 -12.62 -27.78 -9.41
N ILE A 343 -13.08 -26.92 -8.49
CA ILE A 343 -13.80 -27.36 -7.28
C ILE A 343 -15.15 -27.97 -7.71
N GLU A 344 -15.35 -29.25 -7.45
CA GLU A 344 -16.60 -29.96 -7.72
C GLU A 344 -17.56 -29.86 -6.54
N SER A 345 -17.03 -29.92 -5.32
CA SER A 345 -17.85 -29.74 -4.12
C SER A 345 -17.08 -29.16 -2.95
N ILE A 346 -17.81 -28.43 -2.09
CA ILE A 346 -17.38 -28.00 -0.78
C ILE A 346 -18.46 -28.48 0.20
N SER A 347 -18.08 -29.30 1.16
CA SER A 347 -19.04 -29.84 2.14
C SER A 347 -18.59 -29.59 3.56
N SER A 348 -19.54 -29.25 4.40
CA SER A 348 -19.39 -29.23 5.86
C SER A 348 -20.47 -30.10 6.46
N GLY A 349 -20.08 -31.18 7.13
CA GLY A 349 -20.97 -32.29 7.52
C GLY A 349 -22.23 -31.92 8.30
N GLY A 350 -22.38 -30.70 8.80
CA GLY A 350 -23.56 -30.25 9.55
C GLY A 350 -24.04 -28.84 9.14
N LEU A 351 -23.33 -28.10 8.33
CA LEU A 351 -23.62 -26.70 8.05
C LEU A 351 -24.16 -26.47 6.62
N PHE A 352 -23.46 -26.97 5.62
CA PHE A 352 -23.86 -26.83 4.23
C PHE A 352 -23.10 -27.80 3.32
N ASN A 353 -23.65 -28.03 2.13
CA ASN A 353 -22.97 -28.70 1.02
C ASN A 353 -23.20 -27.89 -0.24
N ILE A 354 -22.14 -27.53 -0.95
CA ILE A 354 -22.19 -26.87 -2.24
C ILE A 354 -21.64 -27.82 -3.28
N SER A 355 -22.33 -27.98 -4.41
CA SER A 355 -21.87 -28.72 -5.58
C SER A 355 -21.86 -27.78 -6.79
N LEU A 356 -20.77 -27.80 -7.54
CA LEU A 356 -20.56 -27.00 -8.75
C LEU A 356 -20.47 -27.92 -9.96
N TYR A 357 -21.19 -27.58 -11.00
CA TYR A 357 -21.19 -28.25 -12.29
C TYR A 357 -20.65 -27.29 -13.35
N TYR A 358 -19.88 -27.82 -14.27
CA TYR A 358 -19.16 -27.00 -15.24
C TYR A 358 -19.54 -27.36 -16.68
N GLY A 359 -19.54 -26.38 -17.55
CA GLY A 359 -19.50 -26.57 -19.00
C GLY A 359 -18.10 -26.99 -19.45
N TYR A 360 -17.98 -27.40 -20.69
CA TYR A 360 -16.69 -27.79 -21.28
C TYR A 360 -15.66 -26.67 -21.36
N ASN A 361 -16.12 -25.42 -21.39
CA ASN A 361 -15.32 -24.21 -21.39
C ASN A 361 -14.85 -23.75 -19.97
N GLY A 362 -15.28 -24.42 -18.91
CA GLY A 362 -14.94 -24.10 -17.54
C GLY A 362 -15.92 -23.18 -16.82
N ASN A 363 -16.93 -22.68 -17.48
CA ASN A 363 -17.98 -21.89 -16.85
C ASN A 363 -18.82 -22.77 -15.91
N VAL A 364 -19.18 -22.23 -14.74
CA VAL A 364 -20.10 -22.91 -13.82
C VAL A 364 -21.50 -22.91 -14.43
N SER A 365 -21.97 -24.05 -14.88
CA SER A 365 -23.31 -24.20 -15.49
C SER A 365 -24.41 -24.30 -14.42
N ARG A 366 -24.08 -24.84 -13.25
CA ARG A 366 -25.04 -25.02 -12.14
C ARG A 366 -24.31 -25.02 -10.81
N MET A 367 -24.92 -24.38 -9.82
CA MET A 367 -24.54 -24.46 -8.41
C MET A 367 -25.73 -25.03 -7.62
N VAL A 368 -25.46 -25.95 -6.71
CA VAL A 368 -26.46 -26.49 -5.78
C VAL A 368 -25.92 -26.37 -4.37
N CYS A 369 -26.71 -25.78 -3.49
CA CYS A 369 -26.39 -25.66 -2.07
C CYS A 369 -27.49 -26.35 -1.26
N ARG A 370 -27.09 -27.22 -0.33
CA ARG A 370 -27.98 -27.83 0.65
C ARG A 370 -27.63 -27.33 2.03
N CYS A 371 -28.61 -26.76 2.74
CA CYS A 371 -28.52 -26.33 4.12
C CYS A 371 -29.30 -27.32 5.01
N PRO A 372 -28.62 -28.13 5.83
CA PRO A 372 -29.28 -29.16 6.63
C PRO A 372 -30.35 -28.64 7.62
N GLY A 373 -30.25 -27.38 8.03
CA GLY A 373 -31.16 -26.78 9.01
C GLY A 373 -32.59 -26.61 8.53
N ASP A 374 -32.85 -26.46 7.24
CA ASP A 374 -34.19 -26.32 6.65
C ASP A 374 -34.56 -27.46 5.72
N ASN A 375 -33.66 -28.43 5.58
CA ASN A 375 -33.78 -29.60 4.71
C ASN A 375 -34.11 -29.30 3.24
N LYS A 376 -33.83 -28.08 2.80
CA LYS A 376 -34.06 -27.62 1.42
C LYS A 376 -32.77 -27.59 0.62
N THR A 377 -32.93 -27.69 -0.68
CA THR A 377 -31.84 -27.52 -1.65
C THR A 377 -32.09 -26.24 -2.43
N TYR A 378 -31.09 -25.38 -2.41
CA TYR A 378 -31.08 -24.13 -3.15
C TYR A 378 -30.04 -24.21 -4.27
N GLY A 379 -30.21 -23.43 -5.32
CA GLY A 379 -29.22 -23.41 -6.37
C GLY A 379 -29.49 -22.37 -7.43
N TYR A 380 -28.61 -22.39 -8.42
CA TYR A 380 -28.73 -21.59 -9.62
C TYR A 380 -28.29 -22.39 -10.83
N ASN A 381 -29.02 -22.23 -11.94
CA ASN A 381 -28.53 -22.56 -13.28
C ASN A 381 -28.02 -21.28 -13.90
N PHE A 382 -26.84 -21.34 -14.51
CA PHE A 382 -26.20 -20.23 -15.16
C PHE A 382 -26.12 -20.43 -16.67
N ALA A 383 -26.42 -19.39 -17.44
CA ALA A 383 -26.19 -19.35 -18.85
C ALA A 383 -25.19 -18.26 -19.23
N TYR A 384 -24.46 -18.49 -20.29
CA TYR A 384 -23.37 -17.62 -20.74
C TYR A 384 -23.48 -17.40 -22.25
N ASP A 385 -22.96 -16.27 -22.72
CA ASP A 385 -22.78 -16.01 -24.13
C ASP A 385 -21.49 -16.68 -24.68
N ASN A 386 -21.22 -16.49 -25.93
CA ASN A 386 -20.05 -17.06 -26.63
C ASN A 386 -18.70 -16.48 -26.10
N LEU A 387 -18.74 -15.35 -25.40
CA LEU A 387 -17.59 -14.73 -24.76
C LEU A 387 -17.45 -15.12 -23.27
N SER A 388 -18.23 -16.11 -22.81
CA SER A 388 -18.27 -16.56 -21.42
C SER A 388 -18.75 -15.49 -20.42
N ARG A 389 -19.56 -14.51 -20.87
CA ARG A 389 -20.21 -13.53 -20.00
C ARG A 389 -21.55 -14.11 -19.52
N LEU A 390 -21.86 -13.93 -18.22
CA LEU A 390 -23.09 -14.47 -17.61
C LEU A 390 -24.34 -13.79 -18.19
N THR A 391 -25.21 -14.51 -18.88
CA THR A 391 -26.46 -13.97 -19.45
C THR A 391 -27.67 -14.20 -18.59
N SER A 392 -27.69 -15.27 -17.77
CA SER A 392 -28.77 -15.47 -16.81
C SER A 392 -28.32 -16.31 -15.62
N ALA A 393 -28.96 -16.07 -14.47
CA ALA A 393 -28.91 -16.91 -13.29
C ALA A 393 -30.34 -17.25 -12.86
N GLN A 394 -30.75 -18.51 -13.07
CA GLN A 394 -32.08 -18.97 -12.73
C GLN A 394 -32.05 -19.67 -11.37
N SER A 395 -32.82 -19.18 -10.41
CA SER A 395 -32.88 -19.71 -9.07
C SER A 395 -33.60 -21.07 -9.01
N LEU A 396 -33.11 -21.97 -8.16
CA LEU A 396 -33.65 -23.29 -7.91
C LEU A 396 -33.99 -23.46 -6.42
N ILE A 397 -35.18 -23.94 -6.11
CA ILE A 397 -35.55 -24.38 -4.74
C ILE A 397 -36.13 -25.79 -4.86
N GLY A 398 -35.55 -26.74 -4.14
CA GLY A 398 -35.97 -28.13 -4.23
C GLY A 398 -35.77 -28.78 -5.60
N GLY A 399 -34.87 -28.22 -6.42
CA GLY A 399 -34.62 -28.65 -7.81
C GLY A 399 -35.55 -28.04 -8.83
N VAL A 400 -36.54 -27.24 -8.43
CA VAL A 400 -37.49 -26.56 -9.31
C VAL A 400 -37.05 -25.12 -9.57
N ILE A 401 -37.13 -24.65 -10.82
CA ILE A 401 -36.85 -23.27 -11.20
C ILE A 401 -37.88 -22.34 -10.52
N THR A 402 -37.41 -21.30 -9.86
CA THR A 402 -38.25 -20.26 -9.25
C THR A 402 -37.92 -18.90 -9.82
N LEU A 403 -38.93 -18.03 -9.97
CA LEU A 403 -38.76 -16.69 -10.53
C LEU A 403 -38.32 -15.65 -9.47
N GLY A 404 -38.40 -15.96 -8.19
CA GLY A 404 -38.23 -14.99 -7.10
C GLY A 404 -36.83 -14.42 -6.95
N TYR A 405 -35.80 -15.11 -7.45
CA TYR A 405 -34.39 -14.70 -7.33
C TYR A 405 -33.63 -14.89 -8.65
N ALA A 406 -34.33 -14.90 -9.78
CA ALA A 406 -33.73 -15.00 -11.10
C ALA A 406 -33.18 -13.63 -11.55
N THR A 407 -32.03 -13.62 -12.19
CA THR A 407 -31.43 -12.43 -12.80
C THR A 407 -31.09 -12.70 -14.26
N ASN A 408 -31.24 -11.68 -15.11
CA ASN A 408 -30.82 -11.71 -16.49
C ASN A 408 -29.89 -10.52 -16.76
N TYR A 409 -28.91 -10.75 -17.61
CA TYR A 409 -27.90 -9.76 -17.97
C TYR A 409 -27.87 -9.64 -19.49
N SER A 410 -27.81 -8.43 -19.98
CA SER A 410 -27.55 -8.10 -21.36
C SER A 410 -26.24 -7.33 -21.47
N TYR A 411 -25.51 -7.55 -22.54
CA TYR A 411 -24.24 -6.91 -22.81
C TYR A 411 -24.30 -6.29 -24.20
N ASP A 412 -23.73 -5.10 -24.33
CA ASP A 412 -23.61 -4.44 -25.62
C ASP A 412 -22.57 -5.14 -26.48
N LYS A 413 -22.71 -4.99 -27.80
CA LYS A 413 -21.88 -5.67 -28.82
C LYS A 413 -20.49 -5.06 -28.91
#